data_0c65182f71a45abc021ae039a7d75f10
#
_entry.id   0c65182f71a45abc021ae039a7d75f10
#
_cell.length_a   1.000
_cell.length_b   1.000
_cell.length_c   1.000
_cell.angle_alpha   90.00
_cell.angle_beta   90.00
_cell.angle_gamma   90.00
#
_symmetry.space_group_name_H-M   'P 1'
#
loop_
_entity.id
_entity.type
_entity.pdbx_description
1 polymer ?
#
loop_
_entity_poly.entity_id
_entity_poly.type
_entity_poly.pdbx_seq_one_letter_code
_entity_poly.pdbx_strand_id
1 'polypeptide(L)'
;MKLEVRKARAATVAANLAAQAAVAARELLEEDPSAWEVGDAAYWLCRAAQKVCENAADALDPEEAETNADVFAAHLIASRAAQETCDQADELVFLAEELNHEIRR
;
A
#
# COMPACT_ATOMS: atom_id res chain seq x y z
N MET A 1 -18.89 16.76 3.44
CA MET A 1 -17.95 15.72 3.90
C MET A 1 -16.70 16.39 4.45
N LYS A 2 -16.22 15.93 5.61
CA LYS A 2 -15.04 16.48 6.26
C LYS A 2 -13.78 16.31 5.44
N LEU A 3 -12.84 17.23 5.59
CA LEU A 3 -11.57 17.18 4.89
C LEU A 3 -10.79 15.92 5.22
N GLU A 4 -10.76 15.50 6.48
CA GLU A 4 -10.04 14.30 6.93
C GLU A 4 -10.60 13.02 6.29
N VAL A 5 -11.92 12.93 6.11
CA VAL A 5 -12.56 11.80 5.42
C VAL A 5 -12.17 11.80 3.94
N ARG A 6 -12.16 12.96 3.31
CA ARG A 6 -11.75 13.09 1.89
C ARG A 6 -10.28 12.71 1.70
N LYS A 7 -9.42 13.12 2.64
CA LYS A 7 -7.99 12.75 2.60
C LYS A 7 -7.81 11.24 2.74
N ALA A 8 -8.55 10.61 3.66
CA ALA A 8 -8.49 9.16 3.86
C ALA A 8 -8.95 8.40 2.61
N ARG A 9 -10.00 8.88 1.94
CA ARG A 9 -10.49 8.28 0.70
C ARG A 9 -9.47 8.42 -0.43
N ALA A 10 -8.87 9.60 -0.57
CA ALA A 10 -7.83 9.83 -1.58
C ALA A 10 -6.59 8.96 -1.32
N ALA A 11 -6.18 8.85 -0.06
CA ALA A 11 -5.08 7.97 0.34
C ALA A 11 -5.37 6.51 -0.01
N THR A 12 -6.61 6.05 0.21
CA THR A 12 -7.04 4.69 -0.13
C THR A 12 -6.95 4.42 -1.63
N VAL A 13 -7.37 5.38 -2.46
CA VAL A 13 -7.25 5.24 -3.92
C VAL A 13 -5.78 5.12 -4.32
N ALA A 14 -4.91 5.96 -3.77
CA ALA A 14 -3.47 5.89 -4.04
C ALA A 14 -2.88 4.55 -3.61
N ALA A 15 -3.30 4.02 -2.46
CA ALA A 15 -2.86 2.72 -1.97
C ALA A 15 -3.31 1.58 -2.88
N ASN A 16 -4.54 1.62 -3.38
CA ASN A 16 -5.03 0.61 -4.31
C ASN A 16 -4.22 0.61 -5.62
N LEU A 17 -3.87 1.79 -6.12
CA LEU A 17 -3.02 1.92 -7.31
C LEU A 17 -1.61 1.38 -7.05
N ALA A 18 -1.05 1.68 -5.89
CA ALA A 18 0.27 1.17 -5.49
C ALA A 18 0.26 -0.36 -5.39
N ALA A 19 -0.78 -0.95 -4.81
CA ALA A 19 -0.93 -2.40 -4.71
C ALA A 19 -1.02 -3.04 -6.11
N GLN A 20 -1.75 -2.44 -7.04
CA GLN A 20 -1.83 -2.91 -8.43
C GLN A 20 -0.47 -2.83 -9.11
N ALA A 21 0.28 -1.75 -8.87
CA ALA A 21 1.63 -1.61 -9.41
C ALA A 21 2.56 -2.71 -8.88
N ALA A 22 2.43 -3.06 -7.60
CA ALA A 22 3.22 -4.14 -6.99
C ALA A 22 2.91 -5.50 -7.61
N VAL A 23 1.64 -5.80 -7.87
CA VAL A 23 1.24 -7.06 -8.53
C VAL A 23 1.84 -7.12 -9.93
N ALA A 24 1.73 -6.05 -10.71
CA ALA A 24 2.28 -5.98 -12.06
C ALA A 24 3.82 -6.13 -12.04
N ALA A 25 4.48 -5.50 -11.08
CA ALA A 25 5.94 -5.61 -10.94
C ALA A 25 6.37 -7.03 -10.61
N ARG A 26 5.65 -7.73 -9.72
CA ARG A 26 5.97 -9.13 -9.40
C ARG A 26 5.82 -10.05 -10.61
N GLU A 27 4.74 -9.88 -11.37
CA GLU A 27 4.53 -10.65 -12.60
C GLU A 27 5.66 -10.43 -13.61
N LEU A 28 6.07 -9.17 -13.78
CA LEU A 28 7.18 -8.85 -14.67
C LEU A 28 8.50 -9.46 -14.19
N LEU A 29 8.78 -9.39 -12.89
CA LEU A 29 10.02 -9.92 -12.32
C LEU A 29 10.10 -11.44 -12.41
N GLU A 30 8.97 -12.15 -12.40
CA GLU A 30 8.94 -13.59 -12.62
C GLU A 30 9.37 -13.96 -14.03
N GLU A 31 9.02 -13.13 -15.02
CA GLU A 31 9.41 -13.32 -16.41
C GLU A 31 10.82 -12.79 -16.71
N ASP A 32 11.16 -11.64 -16.12
CA ASP A 32 12.44 -10.95 -16.35
C ASP A 32 13.04 -10.49 -15.02
N PRO A 33 13.87 -11.34 -14.38
CA PRO A 33 14.51 -10.97 -13.11
C PRO A 33 15.42 -9.75 -13.17
N SER A 34 15.80 -9.29 -14.37
CA SER A 34 16.63 -8.08 -14.52
C SER A 34 15.84 -6.79 -14.39
N ALA A 35 14.51 -6.85 -14.35
CA ALA A 35 13.64 -5.68 -14.29
C ALA A 35 13.48 -5.10 -12.86
N TRP A 36 14.59 -5.01 -12.13
CA TRP A 36 14.62 -4.57 -10.73
C TRP A 36 14.12 -3.14 -10.51
N GLU A 37 14.34 -2.26 -11.49
CA GLU A 37 13.93 -0.87 -11.37
C GLU A 37 12.42 -0.74 -11.19
N VAL A 38 11.65 -1.61 -11.87
CA VAL A 38 10.19 -1.64 -11.75
C VAL A 38 9.78 -2.12 -10.38
N GLY A 39 10.39 -3.19 -9.89
CA GLY A 39 10.13 -3.73 -8.56
C GLY A 39 10.45 -2.73 -7.45
N ASP A 40 11.58 -2.05 -7.57
CA ASP A 40 12.01 -1.01 -6.62
C ASP A 40 11.01 0.15 -6.59
N ALA A 41 10.60 0.64 -7.76
CA ALA A 41 9.62 1.71 -7.85
C ALA A 41 8.29 1.31 -7.21
N ALA A 42 7.80 0.10 -7.48
CA ALA A 42 6.55 -0.40 -6.90
C ALA A 42 6.66 -0.55 -5.37
N TYR A 43 7.80 -1.02 -4.89
CA TYR A 43 8.06 -1.13 -3.44
C TYR A 43 7.93 0.23 -2.75
N TRP A 44 8.61 1.24 -3.27
CA TRP A 44 8.57 2.58 -2.66
C TRP A 44 7.20 3.24 -2.77
N LEU A 45 6.48 3.00 -3.87
CA LEU A 45 5.09 3.44 -4.00
C LEU A 45 4.22 2.83 -2.90
N CYS A 46 4.36 1.53 -2.65
CA CYS A 46 3.63 0.86 -1.58
C CYS A 46 3.98 1.41 -0.20
N ARG A 47 5.26 1.65 0.08
CA ARG A 47 5.67 2.21 1.38
C ARG A 47 5.15 3.64 1.56
N ALA A 48 5.21 4.47 0.53
CA ALA A 48 4.67 5.83 0.58
C ALA A 48 3.15 5.82 0.78
N ALA A 49 2.44 5.00 0.04
CA ALA A 49 0.98 4.87 0.15
C ALA A 49 0.57 4.32 1.53
N GLN A 50 1.30 3.34 2.05
CA GLN A 50 1.09 2.81 3.40
C GLN A 50 1.16 3.93 4.44
N LYS A 51 2.22 4.74 4.38
CA LYS A 51 2.43 5.82 5.33
C LYS A 51 1.33 6.87 5.26
N VAL A 52 0.93 7.25 4.05
CA VAL A 52 -0.15 8.22 3.84
C VAL A 52 -1.47 7.70 4.39
N CYS A 53 -1.78 6.41 4.16
CA CYS A 53 -3.00 5.78 4.68
C CYS A 53 -2.99 5.70 6.22
N GLU A 54 -1.86 5.32 6.81
CA GLU A 54 -1.72 5.28 8.27
C GLU A 54 -1.96 6.66 8.87
N ASN A 55 -1.32 7.70 8.30
CA ASN A 55 -1.46 9.06 8.77
C ASN A 55 -2.91 9.57 8.61
N ALA A 56 -3.56 9.25 7.50
CA ALA A 56 -4.93 9.66 7.24
C ALA A 56 -5.91 8.97 8.20
N ALA A 57 -5.70 7.69 8.49
CA ALA A 57 -6.51 6.95 9.46
C ALA A 57 -6.33 7.51 10.87
N ASP A 58 -5.09 7.80 11.26
CA ASP A 58 -4.78 8.35 12.59
C ASP A 58 -5.34 9.76 12.80
N ALA A 59 -5.51 10.53 11.72
CA ALA A 59 -6.06 11.87 11.78
C ALA A 59 -7.58 11.90 12.01
N LEU A 60 -8.25 10.76 11.84
CA LEU A 60 -9.69 10.66 12.09
C LEU A 60 -9.96 10.49 13.60
N ASP A 61 -10.94 11.25 14.12
CA ASP A 61 -11.28 11.23 15.54
C ASP A 61 -11.97 9.90 15.91
N PRO A 62 -11.40 9.10 16.82
CA PRO A 62 -12.04 7.84 17.25
C PRO A 62 -13.43 8.04 17.88
N GLU A 63 -13.61 9.13 18.62
CA GLU A 63 -14.91 9.43 19.25
C GLU A 63 -15.98 9.74 18.19
N GLU A 64 -15.58 10.46 17.16
CA GLU A 64 -16.46 10.78 16.04
C GLU A 64 -16.82 9.54 15.23
N ALA A 65 -15.90 8.59 15.11
CA ALA A 65 -16.13 7.34 14.41
C ALA A 65 -17.24 6.51 15.06
N GLU A 66 -17.44 6.65 16.37
CA GLU A 66 -18.50 5.93 17.08
C GLU A 66 -19.91 6.41 16.69
N THR A 67 -20.04 7.67 16.27
CA THR A 67 -21.34 8.29 15.97
C THR A 67 -21.52 8.68 14.51
N ASN A 68 -20.46 8.66 13.71
CA ASN A 68 -20.50 9.06 12.30
C ASN A 68 -20.03 7.92 11.41
N ALA A 69 -20.95 7.35 10.64
CA ALA A 69 -20.70 6.22 9.77
C ALA A 69 -19.65 6.51 8.70
N ASP A 70 -19.59 7.74 8.17
CA ASP A 70 -18.61 8.12 7.15
C ASP A 70 -17.19 8.14 7.72
N VAL A 71 -17.03 8.63 8.95
CA VAL A 71 -15.73 8.63 9.64
C VAL A 71 -15.28 7.21 9.97
N PHE A 72 -16.20 6.39 10.47
CA PHE A 72 -15.93 4.98 10.76
C PHE A 72 -15.47 4.24 9.50
N ALA A 73 -16.22 4.37 8.41
CA ALA A 73 -15.91 3.71 7.15
C ALA A 73 -14.55 4.18 6.59
N ALA A 74 -14.28 5.48 6.63
CA ALA A 74 -13.02 6.04 6.14
C ALA A 74 -11.82 5.50 6.93
N HIS A 75 -11.95 5.44 8.26
CA HIS A 75 -10.91 4.87 9.13
C HIS A 75 -10.64 3.40 8.79
N LEU A 76 -11.69 2.61 8.70
CA LEU A 76 -11.59 1.17 8.42
C LEU A 76 -10.94 0.91 7.05
N ILE A 77 -11.41 1.62 6.02
CA ILE A 77 -10.93 1.43 4.65
C ILE A 77 -9.46 1.87 4.54
N ALA A 78 -9.10 3.02 5.11
CA ALA A 78 -7.71 3.50 5.08
C ALA A 78 -6.77 2.57 5.85
N SER A 79 -7.20 2.03 7.00
CA SER A 79 -6.41 1.07 7.77
C SER A 79 -6.18 -0.23 7.01
N ARG A 80 -7.20 -0.74 6.33
CA ARG A 80 -7.08 -1.93 5.49
C ARG A 80 -6.17 -1.69 4.29
N ALA A 81 -6.28 -0.52 3.66
CA ALA A 81 -5.43 -0.16 2.53
C ALA A 81 -3.96 -0.06 2.95
N ALA A 82 -3.68 0.48 4.13
CA ALA A 82 -2.34 0.53 4.69
C ALA A 82 -1.77 -0.88 4.89
N GLN A 83 -2.57 -1.80 5.43
CA GLN A 83 -2.16 -3.19 5.63
C GLN A 83 -1.91 -3.90 4.30
N GLU A 84 -2.79 -3.72 3.33
CA GLU A 84 -2.65 -4.33 2.00
C GLU A 84 -1.38 -3.86 1.29
N THR A 85 -1.09 -2.56 1.33
CA THR A 85 0.14 -2.05 0.73
C THR A 85 1.39 -2.53 1.46
N CYS A 86 1.32 -2.68 2.78
CA CYS A 86 2.39 -3.28 3.57
C CYS A 86 2.66 -4.72 3.12
N ASP A 87 1.60 -5.53 2.98
CA ASP A 87 1.71 -6.91 2.55
C ASP A 87 2.31 -7.02 1.15
N GLN A 88 1.90 -6.15 0.23
CA GLN A 88 2.43 -6.14 -1.13
C GLN A 88 3.91 -5.73 -1.16
N ALA A 89 4.32 -4.76 -0.33
CA ALA A 89 5.71 -4.38 -0.21
C ALA A 89 6.55 -5.54 0.34
N ASP A 90 6.05 -6.26 1.32
CA ASP A 90 6.74 -7.42 1.90
C ASP A 90 6.89 -8.55 0.88
N GLU A 91 5.87 -8.81 0.06
CA GLU A 91 5.96 -9.81 -1.01
C GLU A 91 7.00 -9.45 -2.06
N LEU A 92 7.17 -8.16 -2.39
CA LEU A 92 8.23 -7.71 -3.28
C LEU A 92 9.62 -7.96 -2.67
N VAL A 93 9.78 -7.74 -1.37
CA VAL A 93 11.04 -8.01 -0.68
C VAL A 93 11.35 -9.52 -0.70
N PHE A 94 10.36 -10.36 -0.43
CA PHE A 94 10.54 -11.81 -0.49
C PHE A 94 10.95 -12.30 -1.88
N LEU A 95 10.29 -11.79 -2.91
CA LEU A 95 10.64 -12.13 -4.29
C LEU A 95 12.06 -11.66 -4.61
N ALA A 96 12.44 -10.47 -4.16
CA ALA A 96 13.80 -9.95 -4.32
C ALA A 96 14.84 -10.88 -3.71
N GLU A 97 14.59 -11.36 -2.49
CA GLU A 97 15.49 -12.26 -1.79
C GLU A 97 15.60 -13.62 -2.51
N GLU A 98 14.47 -14.16 -2.98
CA GLU A 98 14.46 -15.42 -3.74
C GLU A 98 15.26 -15.31 -5.03
N LEU A 99 15.05 -14.25 -5.81
CA LEU A 99 15.76 -14.04 -7.06
C LEU A 99 17.26 -13.84 -6.85
N ASN A 100 17.63 -13.10 -5.82
CA ASN A 100 19.03 -12.92 -5.44
C ASN A 100 19.68 -14.26 -5.05
N HIS A 101 18.94 -15.09 -4.34
CA HIS A 101 19.42 -16.40 -3.91
C HIS A 101 19.67 -17.32 -5.12
N GLU A 102 18.78 -17.32 -6.10
CA GLU A 102 18.92 -18.07 -7.35
C GLU A 102 20.11 -17.60 -8.19
N ILE A 103 20.28 -16.29 -8.31
CA ILE A 103 21.37 -15.70 -9.08
C ILE A 103 22.76 -16.04 -8.48
N ARG A 104 22.84 -16.16 -7.15
CA ARG A 104 24.08 -16.48 -6.45
C ARG A 104 24.47 -17.97 -6.49
N ARG A 105 23.56 -18.81 -6.92
CA ARG A 105 23.83 -20.24 -7.15
C ARG A 105 24.44 -20.44 -8.51
#